data_314b97a56d3e03012df3d6d0c3d33404
#
_entry.id   314b97a56d3e03012df3d6d0c3d33404
#
_cell.length_a   1.000
_cell.length_b   1.000
_cell.length_c   1.000
_cell.angle_alpha   90.00
_cell.angle_beta   90.00
_cell.angle_gamma   90.00
#
_symmetry.space_group_name_H-M   'P 1'
#
loop_
_entity.id
_entity.type
_entity.pdbx_description
1 polymer ?
#
loop_
_entity_poly.entity_id
_entity_poly.type
_entity_poly.pdbx_seq_one_letter_code
_entity_poly.pdbx_strand_id
1 'polypeptide(L)'
;MRSETTRNPDGWGNDAFGVKNIWTQKEETYTRMNRTQGYGISESETGESEWYAIKTRETARAEKELSDVCEKVFFPKEMPPKTGGKAKAIIPRVLFIRTSPRHALELERKGREHPEMSVPFWIYRYPKDNALRPIPQTSIDLLRLMTAEDTDGCEIYSKTDFKADQKVRVVGGRFQGQEGYVVRVKKNKHVIVRIEGLCMVMLPFIHPDLLQPVE
;
A
#
# COMPACT_ATOMS: atom_id res chain seq x y z
N MET A 1 47.66 14.09 9.07
CA MET A 1 46.61 13.13 9.45
C MET A 1 45.34 13.49 8.67
N ARG A 2 45.01 12.73 7.65
CA ARG A 2 43.79 12.93 6.83
C ARG A 2 42.78 11.91 7.30
N SER A 3 41.61 12.38 7.72
CA SER A 3 40.47 11.54 8.09
C SER A 3 39.74 11.10 6.81
N GLU A 4 39.71 9.81 6.56
CA GLU A 4 38.95 9.17 5.50
C GLU A 4 37.46 9.18 5.86
N THR A 5 36.67 9.81 5.01
CA THR A 5 35.21 9.81 5.06
C THR A 5 34.72 8.58 4.27
N THR A 6 34.26 7.56 4.94
CA THR A 6 33.58 6.41 4.33
C THR A 6 32.26 6.85 3.72
N ARG A 7 32.16 6.80 2.38
CA ARG A 7 30.92 6.98 1.63
C ARG A 7 30.03 5.76 1.81
N ASN A 8 28.82 5.99 2.23
CA ASN A 8 27.76 5.01 2.29
C ASN A 8 27.25 4.72 0.85
N PRO A 9 27.21 3.45 0.37
CA PRO A 9 26.90 3.12 -1.03
C PRO A 9 25.42 3.24 -1.40
N ASP A 10 24.51 3.51 -0.45
CA ASP A 10 23.07 3.54 -0.69
C ASP A 10 22.54 4.96 -0.83
N GLY A 11 23.11 5.77 -1.66
CA GLY A 11 22.78 7.10 -2.18
C GLY A 11 21.46 7.83 -1.84
N TRP A 12 20.81 7.52 -0.73
CA TRP A 12 19.66 8.24 -0.19
C TRP A 12 20.11 9.05 1.02
N GLY A 13 20.53 10.29 0.73
CA GLY A 13 20.88 11.27 1.75
C GLY A 13 19.71 11.45 2.73
N ASN A 14 19.98 11.15 4.00
CA ASN A 14 19.26 11.76 5.11
C ASN A 14 19.47 13.28 5.00
N ASP A 15 18.43 14.09 5.32
CA ASP A 15 18.53 15.50 5.61
C ASP A 15 18.15 16.51 4.53
N ALA A 16 17.04 16.32 3.82
CA ALA A 16 16.45 17.46 3.14
C ALA A 16 15.08 17.90 3.67
N PHE A 17 14.39 17.09 4.44
CA PHE A 17 13.16 17.50 5.15
C PHE A 17 13.06 16.72 6.45
N GLY A 18 13.14 17.40 7.59
CA GLY A 18 13.06 16.84 8.95
C GLY A 18 11.76 16.11 9.30
N VAL A 19 11.33 15.22 8.45
CA VAL A 19 10.15 14.36 8.64
C VAL A 19 10.65 13.03 9.18
N LYS A 20 10.77 12.91 10.50
CA LYS A 20 10.82 11.60 11.15
C LYS A 20 9.71 10.76 10.57
N ASN A 21 10.08 9.64 9.97
CA ASN A 21 9.21 8.74 9.25
C ASN A 21 8.03 8.35 10.18
N ILE A 22 6.85 8.96 9.96
CA ILE A 22 5.64 8.72 10.78
C ILE A 22 5.28 7.22 10.79
N TRP A 23 5.74 6.47 9.79
CA TRP A 23 5.64 5.03 9.76
C TRP A 23 6.44 4.35 10.86
N THR A 24 7.66 4.84 11.17
CA THR A 24 8.51 4.28 12.25
C THR A 24 7.90 4.53 13.63
N GLN A 25 7.36 5.73 13.88
CA GLN A 25 6.67 6.02 15.14
C GLN A 25 5.33 5.29 15.28
N LYS A 26 4.58 5.13 14.17
CA LYS A 26 3.37 4.30 14.17
C LYS A 26 3.68 2.81 14.29
N GLU A 27 4.78 2.31 13.72
CA GLU A 27 5.24 0.93 13.92
C GLU A 27 5.51 0.60 15.38
N GLU A 28 6.19 1.48 16.09
CA GLU A 28 6.45 1.31 17.55
C GLU A 28 5.15 1.34 18.35
N THR A 29 4.23 2.24 18.02
CA THR A 29 2.92 2.36 18.68
C THR A 29 2.04 1.15 18.35
N TYR A 30 2.03 0.68 17.09
CA TYR A 30 1.30 -0.51 16.63
C TYR A 30 1.82 -1.79 17.30
N THR A 31 3.13 -1.93 17.39
CA THR A 31 3.78 -3.06 18.07
C THR A 31 3.47 -3.07 19.57
N ARG A 32 3.35 -1.90 20.18
CA ARG A 32 3.06 -1.74 21.61
C ARG A 32 1.58 -1.99 21.93
N MET A 33 0.65 -1.52 21.09
CA MET A 33 -0.80 -1.77 21.25
C MET A 33 -1.18 -3.22 21.05
N ASN A 34 -0.58 -3.91 20.06
CA ASN A 34 -0.90 -5.31 19.78
C ASN A 34 -0.37 -6.32 20.80
N ARG A 35 0.52 -5.92 21.72
CA ARG A 35 1.01 -6.80 22.81
C ARG A 35 0.02 -6.97 23.96
N THR A 36 -0.94 -6.08 24.11
CA THR A 36 -1.78 -5.99 25.31
C THR A 36 -3.25 -6.35 25.14
N GLN A 37 -3.74 -6.56 23.92
CA GLN A 37 -5.16 -6.87 23.71
C GLN A 37 -5.33 -8.29 23.17
N GLY A 38 -5.94 -9.16 24.00
CA GLY A 38 -6.49 -10.44 23.57
C GLY A 38 -7.63 -10.18 22.56
N TYR A 39 -7.51 -10.73 21.35
CA TYR A 39 -8.51 -10.60 20.29
C TYR A 39 -9.74 -11.44 20.60
N GLY A 40 -10.82 -10.81 21.06
CA GLY A 40 -12.16 -11.36 20.94
C GLY A 40 -12.61 -11.26 19.48
N ILE A 41 -12.93 -12.39 18.85
CA ILE A 41 -13.53 -12.42 17.52
C ILE A 41 -14.99 -12.03 17.68
N SER A 42 -15.42 -10.90 17.09
CA SER A 42 -16.82 -10.49 17.10
C SER A 42 -17.61 -11.24 16.01
N GLU A 43 -18.92 -11.41 16.19
CA GLU A 43 -19.80 -12.06 15.19
C GLU A 43 -19.80 -11.34 13.81
N SER A 44 -19.41 -10.06 13.77
CA SER A 44 -19.26 -9.29 12.54
C SER A 44 -18.07 -9.72 11.66
N GLU A 45 -17.21 -10.63 12.13
CA GLU A 45 -16.00 -11.08 11.42
C GLU A 45 -16.23 -12.34 10.56
N THR A 46 -17.46 -12.84 10.44
CA THR A 46 -17.85 -13.95 9.55
C THR A 46 -18.30 -13.51 8.16
N GLY A 47 -17.86 -12.32 7.72
CA GLY A 47 -18.28 -11.68 6.47
C GLY A 47 -17.73 -12.34 5.20
N GLU A 48 -18.19 -11.83 4.05
CA GLU A 48 -17.69 -12.19 2.72
C GLU A 48 -16.19 -11.90 2.58
N SER A 49 -15.55 -12.57 1.60
CA SER A 49 -14.13 -12.35 1.32
C SER A 49 -13.87 -10.94 0.79
N GLU A 50 -12.99 -10.22 1.45
CA GLU A 50 -12.56 -8.87 1.11
C GLU A 50 -11.05 -8.80 0.94
N TRP A 51 -10.57 -7.71 0.34
CA TRP A 51 -9.15 -7.45 0.22
C TRP A 51 -8.60 -6.78 1.48
N TYR A 52 -7.50 -7.32 2.00
CA TYR A 52 -6.76 -6.74 3.11
C TYR A 52 -5.31 -6.48 2.70
N ALA A 53 -4.78 -5.32 3.08
CA ALA A 53 -3.35 -5.04 2.97
C ALA A 53 -2.64 -5.65 4.17
N ILE A 54 -1.57 -6.39 3.91
CA ILE A 54 -0.72 -6.98 4.94
C ILE A 54 0.72 -6.48 4.78
N LYS A 55 1.44 -6.39 5.88
CA LYS A 55 2.84 -6.00 5.91
C LYS A 55 3.69 -7.13 6.48
N THR A 56 4.74 -7.53 5.75
CA THR A 56 5.69 -8.56 6.19
C THR A 56 7.11 -8.21 5.74
N ARG A 57 8.10 -8.79 6.42
CA ARG A 57 9.50 -8.72 5.99
C ARG A 57 9.85 -9.80 4.97
N GLU A 58 9.10 -10.89 4.95
CA GLU A 58 9.33 -12.11 4.15
C GLU A 58 8.36 -12.18 2.97
N THR A 59 8.37 -11.16 2.10
CA THR A 59 7.37 -11.00 1.03
C THR A 59 7.28 -12.20 0.08
N ALA A 60 8.41 -12.80 -0.30
CA ALA A 60 8.42 -13.95 -1.21
C ALA A 60 7.83 -15.22 -0.54
N ARG A 61 8.12 -15.43 0.75
CA ARG A 61 7.54 -16.51 1.53
C ARG A 61 6.05 -16.29 1.74
N ALA A 62 5.64 -15.05 2.08
CA ALA A 62 4.25 -14.68 2.23
C ALA A 62 3.44 -14.87 0.94
N GLU A 63 3.97 -14.44 -0.20
CA GLU A 63 3.31 -14.60 -1.49
C GLU A 63 3.03 -16.08 -1.78
N LYS A 64 4.00 -16.96 -1.51
CA LYS A 64 3.86 -18.39 -1.72
C LYS A 64 2.88 -19.04 -0.73
N GLU A 65 3.11 -18.91 0.57
CA GLU A 65 2.31 -19.59 1.60
C GLU A 65 0.85 -19.10 1.60
N LEU A 66 0.62 -17.79 1.42
CA LEU A 66 -0.72 -17.23 1.45
C LEU A 66 -1.50 -17.51 0.16
N SER A 67 -0.82 -17.76 -0.98
CA SER A 67 -1.50 -18.17 -2.22
C SER A 67 -2.17 -19.54 -2.11
N ASP A 68 -1.69 -20.40 -1.22
CA ASP A 68 -2.26 -21.74 -1.01
C ASP A 68 -3.49 -21.72 -0.08
N VAL A 69 -3.66 -20.67 0.73
CA VAL A 69 -4.70 -20.63 1.78
C VAL A 69 -5.68 -19.46 1.65
N CYS A 70 -5.37 -18.44 0.89
CA CYS A 70 -6.25 -17.32 0.60
C CYS A 70 -6.91 -17.47 -0.77
N GLU A 71 -8.09 -16.86 -0.96
CA GLU A 71 -8.78 -16.87 -2.26
C GLU A 71 -7.92 -16.26 -3.37
N LYS A 72 -7.27 -15.13 -3.09
CA LYS A 72 -6.32 -14.46 -4.00
C LYS A 72 -5.23 -13.75 -3.20
N VAL A 73 -4.04 -13.71 -3.79
CA VAL A 73 -2.92 -12.90 -3.31
C VAL A 73 -2.45 -11.97 -4.42
N PHE A 74 -2.15 -10.74 -4.08
CA PHE A 74 -1.62 -9.76 -5.02
C PHE A 74 -0.44 -9.02 -4.40
N PHE A 75 0.73 -9.16 -5.03
CA PHE A 75 1.93 -8.41 -4.67
C PHE A 75 2.24 -7.40 -5.78
N PRO A 76 2.00 -6.09 -5.59
CA PRO A 76 2.25 -5.08 -6.60
C PRO A 76 3.75 -4.92 -6.84
N LYS A 77 4.24 -5.42 -7.97
CA LYS A 77 5.62 -5.34 -8.44
C LYS A 77 5.68 -4.55 -9.74
N GLU A 78 6.65 -3.66 -9.88
CA GLU A 78 6.98 -3.08 -11.18
C GLU A 78 7.42 -4.19 -12.13
N MET A 79 7.14 -4.02 -13.42
CA MET A 79 7.70 -4.91 -14.43
C MET A 79 9.24 -4.85 -14.37
N PRO A 80 9.93 -6.01 -14.49
CA PRO A 80 11.37 -6.00 -14.51
C PRO A 80 11.88 -5.20 -15.72
N PRO A 81 12.93 -4.39 -15.55
CA PRO A 81 13.48 -3.61 -16.65
C PRO A 81 13.94 -4.53 -17.79
N LYS A 82 13.77 -4.09 -19.05
CA LYS A 82 14.15 -4.84 -20.26
C LYS A 82 15.64 -5.25 -20.29
N THR A 83 16.48 -4.55 -19.54
CA THR A 83 17.92 -4.82 -19.39
C THR A 83 18.27 -5.94 -18.42
N GLY A 84 17.25 -6.63 -17.88
CA GLY A 84 17.41 -7.65 -16.84
C GLY A 84 17.42 -7.03 -15.44
N GLY A 85 16.88 -7.74 -14.48
CA GLY A 85 16.78 -7.30 -13.09
C GLY A 85 15.61 -7.96 -12.38
N LYS A 86 15.55 -7.79 -11.07
CA LYS A 86 14.41 -8.27 -10.26
C LYS A 86 13.31 -7.21 -10.26
N ALA A 87 12.07 -7.64 -10.40
CA ALA A 87 10.90 -6.80 -10.21
C ALA A 87 10.93 -6.16 -8.81
N LYS A 88 10.75 -4.84 -8.74
CA LYS A 88 10.74 -4.09 -7.49
C LYS A 88 9.30 -3.94 -6.99
N ALA A 89 9.10 -4.11 -5.69
CA ALA A 89 7.80 -3.84 -5.08
C ALA A 89 7.46 -2.35 -5.17
N ILE A 90 6.27 -2.04 -5.69
CA ILE A 90 5.77 -0.66 -5.79
C ILE A 90 5.52 -0.09 -4.39
N ILE A 91 4.94 -0.89 -3.51
CA ILE A 91 4.77 -0.56 -2.09
C ILE A 91 5.64 -1.54 -1.29
N PRO A 92 6.75 -1.09 -0.70
CA PRO A 92 7.69 -1.98 -0.02
C PRO A 92 7.03 -2.78 1.11
N ARG A 93 7.23 -4.08 1.12
CA ARG A 93 6.79 -5.01 2.18
C ARG A 93 5.26 -5.14 2.32
N VAL A 94 4.48 -4.68 1.36
CA VAL A 94 3.02 -4.76 1.38
C VAL A 94 2.54 -5.72 0.32
N LEU A 95 1.70 -6.67 0.73
CA LEU A 95 0.92 -7.56 -0.13
C LEU A 95 -0.56 -7.36 0.16
N PHE A 96 -1.40 -7.82 -0.75
CA PHE A 96 -2.84 -7.83 -0.60
C PHE A 96 -3.34 -9.27 -0.64
N ILE A 97 -4.19 -9.62 0.31
CA ILE A 97 -4.85 -10.93 0.39
C ILE A 97 -6.35 -10.74 0.30
N ARG A 98 -7.03 -11.62 -0.43
CA ARG A 98 -8.49 -11.72 -0.44
C ARG A 98 -8.92 -12.94 0.34
N THR A 99 -9.65 -12.71 1.40
CA THR A 99 -10.12 -13.76 2.31
C THR A 99 -11.21 -13.22 3.24
N SER A 100 -11.87 -14.08 4.02
CA SER A 100 -12.79 -13.62 5.04
C SER A 100 -12.07 -12.93 6.22
N PRO A 101 -12.70 -11.98 6.90
CA PRO A 101 -12.11 -11.30 8.06
C PRO A 101 -11.58 -12.26 9.13
N ARG A 102 -12.39 -13.26 9.46
CA ARG A 102 -12.01 -14.29 10.45
C ARG A 102 -10.75 -15.04 10.04
N HIS A 103 -10.70 -15.49 8.78
CA HIS A 103 -9.54 -16.24 8.28
C HIS A 103 -8.28 -15.38 8.24
N ALA A 104 -8.40 -14.09 7.88
CA ALA A 104 -7.29 -13.15 7.93
C ALA A 104 -6.69 -13.04 9.34
N LEU A 105 -7.54 -12.92 10.38
CA LEU A 105 -7.12 -12.86 11.78
C LEU A 105 -6.47 -14.17 12.27
N GLU A 106 -7.02 -15.31 11.86
CA GLU A 106 -6.45 -16.62 12.18
C GLU A 106 -5.06 -16.79 11.57
N LEU A 107 -4.87 -16.39 10.31
CA LEU A 107 -3.56 -16.42 9.63
C LEU A 107 -2.54 -15.48 10.29
N GLU A 108 -2.94 -14.26 10.63
CA GLU A 108 -2.09 -13.29 11.35
C GLU A 108 -1.66 -13.85 12.71
N ARG A 109 -2.60 -14.43 13.47
CA ARG A 109 -2.32 -15.05 14.76
C ARG A 109 -1.35 -16.22 14.63
N LYS A 110 -1.60 -17.14 13.67
CA LYS A 110 -0.76 -18.31 13.40
C LYS A 110 0.68 -17.90 13.06
N GLY A 111 0.86 -16.92 12.17
CA GLY A 111 2.19 -16.43 11.81
C GLY A 111 2.94 -15.76 12.96
N ARG A 112 2.22 -15.16 13.91
CA ARG A 112 2.81 -14.56 15.11
C ARG A 112 3.20 -15.61 16.17
N GLU A 113 2.35 -16.60 16.39
CA GLU A 113 2.55 -17.64 17.40
C GLU A 113 3.54 -18.71 16.95
N HIS A 114 3.56 -19.02 15.65
CA HIS A 114 4.37 -20.07 15.02
C HIS A 114 5.09 -19.58 13.77
N PRO A 115 6.06 -18.63 13.90
CA PRO A 115 6.76 -18.04 12.76
C PRO A 115 7.60 -19.04 11.96
N GLU A 116 7.97 -20.17 12.56
CA GLU A 116 8.66 -21.28 11.89
C GLU A 116 7.73 -22.06 10.93
N MET A 117 6.43 -22.11 11.22
CA MET A 117 5.44 -22.85 10.44
C MET A 117 4.65 -21.97 9.47
N SER A 118 4.44 -20.71 9.82
CA SER A 118 3.65 -19.78 9.03
C SER A 118 4.31 -18.40 8.99
N VAL A 119 4.26 -17.75 7.84
CA VAL A 119 4.88 -16.43 7.66
C VAL A 119 4.28 -15.39 8.60
N PRO A 120 5.10 -14.65 9.36
CA PRO A 120 4.61 -13.56 10.20
C PRO A 120 4.28 -12.32 9.36
N PHE A 121 3.10 -11.76 9.60
CA PHE A 121 2.66 -10.51 9.00
C PHE A 121 1.72 -9.74 9.91
N TRP A 122 1.41 -8.48 9.55
CA TRP A 122 0.42 -7.62 10.20
C TRP A 122 -0.58 -7.12 9.18
N ILE A 123 -1.87 -7.18 9.54
CA ILE A 123 -2.95 -6.64 8.71
C ILE A 123 -3.11 -5.14 9.01
N TYR A 124 -3.33 -4.33 7.97
CA TYR A 124 -3.65 -2.91 8.14
C TYR A 124 -5.03 -2.75 8.77
N ARG A 125 -5.11 -1.85 9.77
CA ARG A 125 -6.30 -1.61 10.59
C ARG A 125 -6.63 -0.14 10.65
N TYR A 126 -7.86 0.17 11.01
CA TYR A 126 -8.25 1.54 11.30
C TYR A 126 -7.60 2.01 12.62
N PRO A 127 -6.97 3.22 12.64
CA PRO A 127 -6.28 3.69 13.85
C PRO A 127 -7.20 3.97 15.03
N LYS A 128 -8.49 4.20 14.78
CA LYS A 128 -9.47 4.63 15.79
C LYS A 128 -9.94 3.47 16.67
N ASP A 129 -10.29 2.36 16.06
CA ASP A 129 -10.96 1.23 16.72
C ASP A 129 -10.21 -0.11 16.52
N ASN A 130 -9.07 -0.06 15.83
CA ASN A 130 -8.27 -1.25 15.50
C ASN A 130 -9.01 -2.31 14.67
N ALA A 131 -10.14 -1.97 14.07
CA ALA A 131 -10.89 -2.86 13.19
C ALA A 131 -10.10 -3.16 11.91
N LEU A 132 -10.33 -4.32 11.31
CA LEU A 132 -9.77 -4.68 10.01
C LEU A 132 -10.18 -3.63 8.97
N ARG A 133 -9.25 -3.29 8.11
CA ARG A 133 -9.47 -2.29 7.08
C ARG A 133 -9.55 -2.95 5.70
N PRO A 134 -10.74 -3.18 5.16
CA PRO A 134 -10.88 -3.68 3.81
C PRO A 134 -10.40 -2.64 2.78
N ILE A 135 -9.79 -3.14 1.74
CA ILE A 135 -9.32 -2.34 0.61
C ILE A 135 -10.32 -2.51 -0.55
N PRO A 136 -10.93 -1.42 -1.05
CA PRO A 136 -11.87 -1.50 -2.15
C PRO A 136 -11.27 -2.16 -3.40
N GLN A 137 -12.08 -2.94 -4.13
CA GLN A 137 -11.66 -3.59 -5.37
C GLN A 137 -11.09 -2.57 -6.38
N THR A 138 -11.70 -1.39 -6.48
CA THR A 138 -11.22 -0.30 -7.35
C THR A 138 -9.78 0.14 -7.04
N SER A 139 -9.38 0.12 -5.76
CA SER A 139 -8.00 0.41 -5.35
C SER A 139 -7.02 -0.69 -5.77
N ILE A 140 -7.44 -1.96 -5.69
CA ILE A 140 -6.65 -3.09 -6.17
C ILE A 140 -6.50 -3.02 -7.69
N ASP A 141 -7.56 -2.69 -8.42
CA ASP A 141 -7.54 -2.57 -9.87
C ASP A 141 -6.65 -1.41 -10.33
N LEU A 142 -6.65 -0.28 -9.59
CA LEU A 142 -5.72 0.80 -9.83
C LEU A 142 -4.26 0.35 -9.64
N LEU A 143 -3.96 -0.36 -8.55
CA LEU A 143 -2.61 -0.88 -8.32
C LEU A 143 -2.18 -1.90 -9.39
N ARG A 144 -3.12 -2.72 -9.89
CA ARG A 144 -2.86 -3.63 -11.01
C ARG A 144 -2.56 -2.87 -12.30
N LEU A 145 -3.31 -1.81 -12.59
CA LEU A 145 -3.03 -0.93 -13.73
C LEU A 145 -1.61 -0.35 -13.64
N MET A 146 -1.13 -0.01 -12.46
CA MET A 146 0.22 0.50 -12.25
C MET A 146 1.34 -0.55 -12.41
N THR A 147 1.02 -1.82 -12.33
CA THR A 147 1.97 -2.92 -12.53
C THR A 147 2.01 -3.42 -13.98
N ALA A 148 1.14 -2.91 -14.85
CA ALA A 148 1.09 -3.28 -16.27
C ALA A 148 2.17 -2.57 -17.09
N GLU A 149 2.55 -3.12 -18.25
CA GLU A 149 3.70 -2.70 -19.06
C GLU A 149 3.70 -1.24 -19.54
N ASP A 150 2.55 -0.57 -19.62
CA ASP A 150 2.40 0.77 -20.19
C ASP A 150 2.02 1.84 -19.15
N THR A 151 2.65 1.84 -17.99
CA THR A 151 2.30 2.77 -16.90
C THR A 151 3.23 3.95 -16.75
N ASP A 152 3.84 4.41 -17.81
CA ASP A 152 4.66 5.62 -17.78
C ASP A 152 3.88 6.83 -17.22
N GLY A 153 4.45 7.47 -16.21
CA GLY A 153 3.89 8.68 -15.59
C GLY A 153 3.00 8.46 -14.36
N CYS A 154 2.79 7.22 -13.89
CA CYS A 154 2.22 6.98 -12.56
C CYS A 154 3.30 7.04 -11.49
N GLU A 155 3.01 7.72 -10.38
CA GLU A 155 3.90 7.78 -9.23
C GLU A 155 3.15 7.43 -7.94
N ILE A 156 3.82 6.73 -7.01
CA ILE A 156 3.28 6.43 -5.69
C ILE A 156 3.95 7.30 -4.65
N TYR A 157 3.12 7.89 -3.81
CA TYR A 157 3.54 8.69 -2.67
C TYR A 157 3.08 8.02 -1.38
N SER A 158 4.00 7.71 -0.49
CA SER A 158 3.67 7.16 0.83
C SER A 158 3.05 8.20 1.76
N LYS A 159 3.39 9.48 1.53
CA LYS A 159 2.83 10.63 2.26
C LYS A 159 3.10 11.93 1.50
N THR A 160 2.07 12.73 1.30
CA THR A 160 2.24 14.11 0.80
C THR A 160 1.17 15.01 1.37
N ASP A 161 1.58 16.21 1.77
CA ASP A 161 0.68 17.31 2.15
C ASP A 161 0.31 18.09 0.87
N PHE A 162 -0.35 17.43 -0.08
CA PHE A 162 -0.88 18.12 -1.23
C PHE A 162 -2.13 18.91 -0.83
N LYS A 163 -2.15 20.17 -1.18
CA LYS A 163 -3.37 20.96 -1.11
C LYS A 163 -4.30 20.50 -2.22
N ALA A 164 -5.35 19.78 -1.87
CA ALA A 164 -6.35 19.30 -2.81
C ALA A 164 -7.22 20.49 -3.27
N ASP A 165 -7.36 20.66 -4.60
CA ASP A 165 -8.25 21.71 -5.14
C ASP A 165 -9.69 21.18 -5.24
N GLN A 166 -9.92 20.13 -6.00
CA GLN A 166 -11.27 19.66 -6.32
C GLN A 166 -11.30 18.13 -6.41
N LYS A 167 -12.34 17.51 -5.88
CA LYS A 167 -12.63 16.09 -6.10
C LYS A 167 -13.18 15.89 -7.50
N VAL A 168 -12.63 14.92 -8.23
CA VAL A 168 -13.01 14.60 -9.61
C VAL A 168 -13.12 13.10 -9.82
N ARG A 169 -13.93 12.71 -10.82
CA ARG A 169 -13.99 11.35 -11.35
C ARG A 169 -13.48 11.36 -12.77
N VAL A 170 -12.67 10.37 -13.12
CA VAL A 170 -12.21 10.14 -14.49
C VAL A 170 -13.34 9.46 -15.27
N VAL A 171 -13.84 10.10 -16.33
CA VAL A 171 -14.99 9.60 -17.10
C VAL A 171 -14.60 8.87 -18.38
N GLY A 172 -13.31 8.76 -18.70
CA GLY A 172 -12.86 8.04 -19.89
C GLY A 172 -11.40 7.64 -19.84
N GLY A 173 -11.00 6.78 -20.79
CA GLY A 173 -9.64 6.28 -20.89
C GLY A 173 -9.32 5.17 -19.87
N ARG A 174 -8.03 4.87 -19.73
CA ARG A 174 -7.51 3.74 -18.94
C ARG A 174 -7.88 3.81 -17.45
N PHE A 175 -8.04 5.02 -16.91
CA PHE A 175 -8.35 5.27 -15.50
C PHE A 175 -9.82 5.59 -15.26
N GLN A 176 -10.70 5.28 -16.22
CA GLN A 176 -12.14 5.51 -16.09
C GLN A 176 -12.71 4.91 -14.80
N GLY A 177 -13.55 5.69 -14.12
CA GLY A 177 -14.18 5.32 -12.85
C GLY A 177 -13.34 5.64 -11.61
N GLN A 178 -12.06 5.99 -11.75
CA GLN A 178 -11.24 6.39 -10.60
C GLN A 178 -11.66 7.78 -10.11
N GLU A 179 -11.78 7.90 -8.79
CA GLU A 179 -12.02 9.16 -8.11
C GLU A 179 -10.75 9.62 -7.39
N GLY A 180 -10.47 10.91 -7.47
CA GLY A 180 -9.29 11.49 -6.86
C GLY A 180 -9.43 12.99 -6.68
N TYR A 181 -8.35 13.62 -6.30
CA TYR A 181 -8.27 15.07 -6.12
C TYR A 181 -7.33 15.67 -7.14
N VAL A 182 -7.73 16.78 -7.76
CA VAL A 182 -6.84 17.57 -8.60
C VAL A 182 -5.82 18.25 -7.70
N VAL A 183 -4.55 18.12 -8.04
CA VAL A 183 -3.45 18.69 -7.27
C VAL A 183 -2.42 19.29 -8.22
N ARG A 184 -1.83 20.41 -7.85
CA ARG A 184 -0.76 21.03 -8.60
C ARG A 184 0.59 20.53 -8.10
N VAL A 185 1.33 19.84 -8.99
CA VAL A 185 2.69 19.35 -8.74
C VAL A 185 3.61 19.97 -9.77
N LYS A 186 4.67 20.69 -9.38
CA LYS A 186 5.66 21.32 -10.27
C LYS A 186 5.02 22.07 -11.45
N LYS A 187 4.02 22.92 -11.22
CA LYS A 187 3.27 23.71 -12.21
C LYS A 187 2.23 22.95 -13.04
N ASN A 188 2.20 21.61 -13.03
CA ASN A 188 1.19 20.81 -13.73
C ASN A 188 0.07 20.36 -12.78
N LYS A 189 -1.13 20.20 -13.33
CA LYS A 189 -2.26 19.60 -12.59
C LYS A 189 -2.25 18.09 -12.81
N HIS A 190 -2.36 17.34 -11.72
CA HIS A 190 -2.46 15.89 -11.71
C HIS A 190 -3.67 15.44 -10.90
N VAL A 191 -4.18 14.25 -11.17
CA VAL A 191 -5.17 13.60 -10.34
C VAL A 191 -4.46 12.67 -9.37
N ILE A 192 -4.73 12.86 -8.08
CA ILE A 192 -4.21 11.97 -7.03
C ILE A 192 -5.36 11.15 -6.46
N VAL A 193 -5.24 9.84 -6.58
CA VAL A 193 -6.14 8.87 -5.96
C VAL A 193 -5.57 8.45 -4.62
N ARG A 194 -6.36 8.57 -3.56
CA ARG A 194 -5.97 8.14 -2.21
C ARG A 194 -6.44 6.72 -1.97
N ILE A 195 -5.50 5.82 -1.69
CA ILE A 195 -5.80 4.51 -1.11
C ILE A 195 -5.64 4.68 0.39
N GLU A 196 -6.77 4.87 1.05
CA GLU A 196 -6.79 5.32 2.44
C GLU A 196 -5.99 4.40 3.38
N GLY A 197 -5.15 5.04 4.22
CA GLY A 197 -4.27 4.37 5.18
C GLY A 197 -3.07 3.65 4.57
N LEU A 198 -2.97 3.62 3.24
CA LEU A 198 -1.89 2.90 2.55
C LEU A 198 -0.97 3.85 1.79
N CYS A 199 -1.47 4.49 0.72
CA CYS A 199 -0.67 5.35 -0.14
C CYS A 199 -1.54 6.33 -0.93
N MET A 200 -0.89 7.22 -1.67
CA MET A 200 -1.50 8.05 -2.70
C MET A 200 -0.87 7.72 -4.05
N VAL A 201 -1.71 7.62 -5.06
CA VAL A 201 -1.32 7.33 -6.44
C VAL A 201 -1.52 8.60 -7.26
N MET A 202 -0.43 9.16 -7.80
CA MET A 202 -0.52 10.22 -8.79
C MET A 202 -0.74 9.57 -10.16
N LEU A 203 -1.85 9.89 -10.80
CA LEU A 203 -2.12 9.43 -12.15
C LEU A 203 -1.28 10.22 -13.17
N PRO A 204 -0.96 9.64 -14.34
CA PRO A 204 -0.35 10.38 -15.43
C PRO A 204 -1.26 11.54 -15.84
N PHE A 205 -0.79 12.39 -16.75
CA PHE A 205 -1.62 13.48 -17.24
C PHE A 205 -2.93 12.96 -17.83
N ILE A 206 -4.04 13.49 -17.29
CA ILE A 206 -5.39 13.21 -17.79
C ILE A 206 -5.95 14.51 -18.36
N HIS A 207 -6.45 14.44 -19.60
CA HIS A 207 -7.03 15.61 -20.25
C HIS A 207 -8.24 16.12 -19.44
N PRO A 208 -8.39 17.45 -19.23
CA PRO A 208 -9.49 18.01 -18.43
C PRO A 208 -10.88 17.56 -18.86
N ASP A 209 -11.11 17.34 -20.17
CA ASP A 209 -12.40 16.87 -20.70
C ASP A 209 -12.79 15.47 -20.21
N LEU A 210 -11.83 14.71 -19.69
CA LEU A 210 -12.04 13.40 -19.08
C LEU A 210 -12.25 13.48 -17.56
N LEU A 211 -12.36 14.68 -16.99
CA LEU A 211 -12.53 14.89 -15.55
C LEU A 211 -13.90 15.50 -15.28
N GLN A 212 -14.70 14.82 -14.48
CA GLN A 212 -15.99 15.31 -14.00
C GLN A 212 -15.89 15.66 -12.50
N PRO A 213 -16.28 16.86 -12.08
CA PRO A 213 -16.39 17.19 -10.66
C PRO A 213 -17.32 16.22 -9.92
N VAL A 214 -16.94 15.85 -8.71
CA VAL A 214 -17.74 15.04 -7.78
C VAL A 214 -17.99 15.88 -6.54
N GLU A 215 -19.26 16.04 -6.18
CA GLU A 215 -19.69 16.73 -4.96
C GLU A 215 -19.41 15.91 -3.70
#